data_76de175774e384a6f850217254f9b422
#
_entry.id   76de175774e384a6f850217254f9b422
#
_cell.length_a   1.000
_cell.length_b   1.000
_cell.length_c   1.000
_cell.angle_alpha   90.00
_cell.angle_beta   90.00
_cell.angle_gamma   90.00
#
_symmetry.space_group_name_H-M   'P 1'
#
loop_
_entity.id
_entity.type
_entity.pdbx_description
1 polymer ?
#
loop_
_entity_poly.entity_id
_entity_poly.type
_entity_poly.pdbx_seq_one_letter_code
_entity_poly.pdbx_strand_id
1 'polypeptide(L)'
;PDYREGDYEPKLYAYLLDPIKDYRPAPRPAVLICPGGAYAYTSDREAEPLALYFLAAGIPTFVLRYSVAEVSDAKFPTSLREVSLAMAYIRAHGGEWAIYPQRVFVCGSSAGGHLAASLGVHWDKELVWKGAGIPFGENRPAGTILMYPVISSGEKQHVGSFHNLMGETETPELREFL
;
A
#
# COMPACT_ATOMS: atom_id res chain seq x y z
N PRO A 1 -2.41 15.82 7.94
CA PRO A 1 -1.45 16.53 7.12
C PRO A 1 -1.92 16.56 5.68
N ASP A 2 -1.94 17.77 5.07
CA ASP A 2 -2.29 17.96 3.67
C ASP A 2 -1.09 17.55 2.80
N TYR A 3 -1.01 16.26 2.50
CA TYR A 3 -0.04 15.72 1.55
C TYR A 3 -0.71 15.36 0.21
N ARG A 4 -1.98 15.73 0.04
CA ARG A 4 -2.76 15.53 -1.17
C ARG A 4 -2.91 16.84 -1.92
N GLU A 5 -2.72 16.77 -3.21
CA GLU A 5 -3.06 17.86 -4.12
C GLU A 5 -4.34 17.47 -4.88
N GLY A 6 -5.27 18.40 -5.01
CA GLY A 6 -6.56 18.17 -5.64
C GLY A 6 -7.60 17.49 -4.74
N ASP A 7 -8.72 17.09 -5.33
CA ASP A 7 -9.89 16.57 -4.63
C ASP A 7 -9.89 15.04 -4.45
N TYR A 8 -8.82 14.33 -4.90
CA TYR A 8 -8.75 12.89 -4.77
C TYR A 8 -8.45 12.47 -3.33
N GLU A 9 -9.28 11.55 -2.84
CA GLU A 9 -9.08 10.88 -1.56
C GLU A 9 -8.73 9.42 -1.77
N PRO A 10 -7.58 8.93 -1.24
CA PRO A 10 -7.27 7.52 -1.29
C PRO A 10 -8.32 6.71 -0.51
N LYS A 11 -8.66 5.52 -1.00
CA LYS A 11 -9.71 4.67 -0.41
C LYS A 11 -9.13 3.34 0.03
N LEU A 12 -9.48 2.92 1.24
CA LEU A 12 -9.16 1.61 1.76
C LEU A 12 -10.44 0.75 1.79
N TYR A 13 -10.48 -0.30 0.99
CA TYR A 13 -11.57 -1.27 0.97
C TYR A 13 -11.23 -2.46 1.85
N ALA A 14 -12.11 -2.81 2.78
CA ALA A 14 -11.93 -3.92 3.71
C ALA A 14 -12.76 -5.13 3.26
N TYR A 15 -12.12 -6.29 3.20
CA TYR A 15 -12.72 -7.59 2.94
C TYR A 15 -12.54 -8.43 4.20
N LEU A 16 -13.59 -8.55 4.98
CA LEU A 16 -13.58 -9.14 6.31
C LEU A 16 -14.55 -10.29 6.40
N LEU A 17 -14.29 -11.20 7.33
CA LEU A 17 -15.25 -12.22 7.71
C LEU A 17 -16.13 -11.68 8.83
N ASP A 18 -17.43 -11.58 8.58
CA ASP A 18 -18.38 -11.15 9.58
C ASP A 18 -18.50 -12.16 10.72
N PRO A 19 -18.51 -11.72 11.98
CA PRO A 19 -18.87 -12.58 13.10
C PRO A 19 -20.36 -12.95 12.99
N ILE A 20 -20.66 -14.23 13.07
CA ILE A 20 -22.03 -14.73 13.15
C ILE A 20 -22.29 -15.30 14.54
N LYS A 21 -23.57 -15.59 14.86
CA LYS A 21 -23.99 -16.03 16.19
C LYS A 21 -23.16 -17.20 16.73
N ASP A 22 -22.86 -18.16 15.88
CA ASP A 22 -22.18 -19.41 16.24
C ASP A 22 -20.68 -19.42 15.89
N TYR A 23 -20.17 -18.30 15.34
CA TYR A 23 -18.77 -18.19 14.94
C TYR A 23 -18.25 -16.78 15.09
N ARG A 24 -17.21 -16.64 15.89
CA ARG A 24 -16.38 -15.42 15.98
C ARG A 24 -14.99 -15.74 15.49
N PRO A 25 -14.49 -15.08 14.44
CA PRO A 25 -13.13 -15.30 13.96
C PRO A 25 -12.11 -15.04 15.08
N ALA A 26 -11.19 -15.97 15.29
CA ALA A 26 -10.00 -15.70 16.10
C ALA A 26 -9.11 -14.70 15.37
N PRO A 27 -8.28 -13.90 16.07
CA PRO A 27 -7.33 -13.02 15.41
C PRO A 27 -6.42 -13.77 14.42
N ARG A 28 -6.14 -13.16 13.26
CA ARG A 28 -5.37 -13.76 12.16
C ARG A 28 -4.43 -12.74 11.54
N PRO A 29 -3.43 -13.19 10.76
CA PRO A 29 -2.71 -12.31 9.86
C PRO A 29 -3.64 -11.63 8.86
N ALA A 30 -3.26 -10.46 8.38
CA ALA A 30 -3.99 -9.73 7.34
C ALA A 30 -3.06 -9.32 6.20
N VAL A 31 -3.65 -8.99 5.05
CA VAL A 31 -2.92 -8.52 3.87
C VAL A 31 -3.46 -7.17 3.41
N LEU A 32 -2.57 -6.20 3.22
CA LEU A 32 -2.84 -4.94 2.55
C LEU A 32 -2.36 -5.05 1.10
N ILE A 33 -3.27 -4.93 0.14
CA ILE A 33 -2.99 -5.04 -1.30
C ILE A 33 -2.81 -3.66 -1.90
N CYS A 34 -1.72 -3.48 -2.64
CA CYS A 34 -1.43 -2.34 -3.50
C CYS A 34 -1.52 -2.83 -4.96
N PRO A 35 -2.61 -2.54 -5.69
CA PRO A 35 -2.73 -2.93 -7.09
C PRO A 35 -1.69 -2.22 -7.97
N GLY A 36 -1.32 -2.83 -9.10
CA GLY A 36 -0.49 -2.19 -10.12
C GLY A 36 -1.25 -1.18 -10.97
N GLY A 37 -0.65 -0.78 -12.08
CA GLY A 37 -1.19 0.19 -13.03
C GLY A 37 -0.22 1.31 -13.35
N ALA A 38 1.09 1.04 -13.26
CA ALA A 38 2.18 1.96 -13.62
C ALA A 38 2.13 3.33 -12.92
N TYR A 39 1.54 3.42 -11.73
CA TYR A 39 1.21 4.69 -11.06
C TYR A 39 0.35 5.65 -11.90
N ALA A 40 -0.19 5.19 -13.03
CA ALA A 40 -1.18 5.92 -13.83
C ALA A 40 -2.59 5.72 -13.26
N TYR A 41 -2.94 4.48 -12.96
CA TYR A 41 -4.23 4.07 -12.37
C TYR A 41 -3.99 2.92 -11.38
N THR A 42 -5.05 2.48 -10.68
CA THR A 42 -5.02 1.26 -9.86
C THR A 42 -5.84 0.16 -10.53
N SER A 43 -5.18 -0.97 -10.86
CA SER A 43 -5.77 -2.08 -11.62
C SER A 43 -6.85 -2.83 -10.84
N ASP A 44 -8.07 -2.94 -11.40
CA ASP A 44 -9.15 -3.71 -10.80
C ASP A 44 -8.87 -5.21 -10.76
N ARG A 45 -8.15 -5.73 -11.76
CA ARG A 45 -7.77 -7.15 -11.84
C ARG A 45 -6.83 -7.59 -10.72
N GLU A 46 -6.05 -6.65 -10.17
CA GLU A 46 -5.06 -6.88 -9.12
C GLU A 46 -5.56 -6.42 -7.75
N ALA A 47 -6.83 -6.07 -7.65
CA ALA A 47 -7.50 -5.57 -6.46
C ALA A 47 -8.46 -6.60 -5.86
N GLU A 48 -9.76 -6.44 -6.13
CA GLU A 48 -10.80 -7.28 -5.54
C GLU A 48 -10.65 -8.78 -5.81
N PRO A 49 -10.31 -9.26 -7.02
CA PRO A 49 -10.14 -10.70 -7.25
C PRO A 49 -9.07 -11.31 -6.34
N LEU A 50 -7.97 -10.59 -6.10
CA LEU A 50 -6.92 -11.04 -5.20
C LEU A 50 -7.38 -10.97 -3.73
N ALA A 51 -8.14 -9.93 -3.36
CA ALA A 51 -8.69 -9.80 -2.02
C ALA A 51 -9.65 -10.95 -1.69
N LEU A 52 -10.51 -11.32 -2.62
CA LEU A 52 -11.43 -12.43 -2.47
C LEU A 52 -10.73 -13.79 -2.37
N TYR A 53 -9.60 -13.96 -3.09
CA TYR A 53 -8.77 -15.15 -2.97
C TYR A 53 -8.20 -15.32 -1.54
N PHE A 54 -7.63 -14.27 -0.97
CA PHE A 54 -7.13 -14.29 0.40
C PHE A 54 -8.27 -14.47 1.41
N LEU A 55 -9.40 -13.77 1.20
CA LEU A 55 -10.56 -13.89 2.07
C LEU A 55 -11.13 -15.33 2.09
N ALA A 56 -11.18 -15.99 0.94
CA ALA A 56 -11.60 -17.39 0.84
C ALA A 56 -10.65 -18.34 1.61
N ALA A 57 -9.38 -17.97 1.75
CA ALA A 57 -8.43 -18.66 2.61
C ALA A 57 -8.55 -18.26 4.10
N GLY A 58 -9.54 -17.43 4.46
CA GLY A 58 -9.76 -16.96 5.82
C GLY A 58 -8.83 -15.85 6.27
N ILE A 59 -8.21 -15.12 5.36
CA ILE A 59 -7.26 -14.04 5.63
C ILE A 59 -7.97 -12.70 5.39
N PRO A 60 -8.24 -11.87 6.44
CA PRO A 60 -8.70 -10.50 6.27
C PRO A 60 -7.81 -9.73 5.32
N THR A 61 -8.42 -9.03 4.37
CA THR A 61 -7.67 -8.38 3.30
C THR A 61 -8.18 -6.97 3.07
N PHE A 62 -7.27 -6.08 2.73
CA PHE A 62 -7.54 -4.68 2.46
C PHE A 62 -6.97 -4.32 1.10
N VAL A 63 -7.68 -3.50 0.33
CA VAL A 63 -7.22 -2.97 -0.95
C VAL A 63 -7.09 -1.47 -0.83
N LEU A 64 -5.90 -0.94 -1.08
CA LEU A 64 -5.64 0.49 -1.11
C LEU A 64 -5.74 1.01 -2.56
N ARG A 65 -6.68 1.92 -2.79
CA ARG A 65 -6.71 2.76 -3.98
C ARG A 65 -5.94 4.03 -3.66
N TYR A 66 -4.64 3.99 -3.93
CA TYR A 66 -3.72 5.08 -3.64
C TYR A 66 -3.71 6.15 -4.75
N SER A 67 -3.14 7.32 -4.48
CA SER A 67 -3.00 8.41 -5.45
C SER A 67 -2.13 8.00 -6.63
N VAL A 68 -2.66 8.22 -7.83
CA VAL A 68 -2.06 7.89 -9.13
C VAL A 68 -2.31 9.02 -10.11
N ALA A 69 -1.55 9.06 -11.22
CA ALA A 69 -1.51 10.20 -12.14
C ALA A 69 -2.86 10.56 -12.79
N GLU A 70 -3.76 9.59 -13.01
CA GLU A 70 -5.08 9.87 -13.63
C GLU A 70 -6.06 10.59 -12.70
N VAL A 71 -5.86 10.50 -11.38
CA VAL A 71 -6.81 11.02 -10.40
C VAL A 71 -6.22 12.05 -9.44
N SER A 72 -4.90 12.27 -9.49
CA SER A 72 -4.21 13.19 -8.60
C SER A 72 -2.92 13.70 -9.24
N ASP A 73 -2.61 14.96 -9.01
CA ASP A 73 -1.29 15.54 -9.38
C ASP A 73 -0.20 15.20 -8.36
N ALA A 74 -0.57 14.51 -7.29
CA ALA A 74 0.37 14.12 -6.25
C ALA A 74 1.44 13.16 -6.78
N LYS A 75 2.69 13.47 -6.44
CA LYS A 75 3.87 12.68 -6.81
C LYS A 75 4.49 12.06 -5.56
N PHE A 76 5.60 11.37 -5.75
CA PHE A 76 6.37 10.88 -4.60
C PHE A 76 6.62 12.02 -3.59
N PRO A 77 6.41 11.80 -2.28
CA PRO A 77 6.20 10.51 -1.60
C PRO A 77 4.72 10.20 -1.24
N THR A 78 3.73 10.80 -1.91
CA THR A 78 2.32 10.74 -1.51
C THR A 78 1.81 9.30 -1.38
N SER A 79 1.91 8.47 -2.42
CA SER A 79 1.43 7.08 -2.39
C SER A 79 2.13 6.25 -1.29
N LEU A 80 3.42 6.53 -1.01
CA LEU A 80 4.17 5.85 0.05
C LEU A 80 3.67 6.24 1.45
N ARG A 81 3.27 7.50 1.64
CA ARG A 81 2.63 7.96 2.88
C ARG A 81 1.23 7.39 3.05
N GLU A 82 0.48 7.26 1.97
CA GLU A 82 -0.86 6.68 1.97
C GLU A 82 -0.84 5.19 2.36
N VAL A 83 0.06 4.40 1.80
CA VAL A 83 0.20 2.99 2.20
C VAL A 83 0.69 2.85 3.63
N SER A 84 1.53 3.78 4.11
CA SER A 84 1.95 3.84 5.52
C SER A 84 0.78 4.14 6.45
N LEU A 85 -0.06 5.12 6.10
CA LEU A 85 -1.25 5.46 6.86
C LEU A 85 -2.26 4.31 6.87
N ALA A 86 -2.48 3.65 5.72
CA ALA A 86 -3.35 2.48 5.60
C ALA A 86 -2.87 1.33 6.51
N MET A 87 -1.57 1.06 6.51
CA MET A 87 -0.96 0.03 7.38
C MET A 87 -1.20 0.34 8.86
N ALA A 88 -0.93 1.57 9.29
CA ALA A 88 -1.15 2.01 10.67
C ALA A 88 -2.64 1.96 11.06
N TYR A 89 -3.52 2.35 10.14
CA TYR A 89 -4.97 2.30 10.34
C TYR A 89 -5.47 0.86 10.55
N ILE A 90 -5.05 -0.08 9.70
CA ILE A 90 -5.40 -1.51 9.85
C ILE A 90 -4.93 -2.05 11.20
N ARG A 91 -3.72 -1.72 11.61
CA ARG A 91 -3.16 -2.16 12.89
C ARG A 91 -3.93 -1.60 14.09
N ALA A 92 -4.30 -0.32 14.03
CA ALA A 92 -5.08 0.32 15.09
C ALA A 92 -6.47 -0.32 15.29
N HIS A 93 -7.08 -0.82 14.20
CA HIS A 93 -8.39 -1.49 14.23
C HIS A 93 -8.29 -3.02 14.35
N GLY A 94 -7.11 -3.55 14.61
CA GLY A 94 -6.88 -5.00 14.64
C GLY A 94 -7.79 -5.76 15.62
N GLY A 95 -8.09 -5.16 16.79
CA GLY A 95 -9.00 -5.75 17.76
C GLY A 95 -10.45 -5.86 17.27
N GLU A 96 -10.93 -4.83 16.57
CA GLU A 96 -12.26 -4.78 15.98
C GLU A 96 -12.43 -5.82 14.86
N TRP A 97 -11.40 -5.99 14.04
CA TRP A 97 -11.43 -6.83 12.85
C TRP A 97 -10.85 -8.23 13.05
N ALA A 98 -10.58 -8.62 14.28
CA ALA A 98 -9.95 -9.89 14.63
C ALA A 98 -8.65 -10.13 13.84
N ILE A 99 -7.76 -9.14 13.85
CA ILE A 99 -6.45 -9.16 13.19
C ILE A 99 -5.35 -9.07 14.25
N TYR A 100 -4.27 -9.82 14.08
CA TYR A 100 -3.04 -9.57 14.82
C TYR A 100 -2.37 -8.29 14.31
N PRO A 101 -2.31 -7.18 15.06
CA PRO A 101 -1.74 -5.91 14.58
C PRO A 101 -0.29 -6.04 14.07
N GLN A 102 0.47 -6.96 14.65
CA GLN A 102 1.87 -7.21 14.27
C GLN A 102 2.04 -8.19 13.10
N ARG A 103 0.95 -8.71 12.54
CA ARG A 103 0.96 -9.68 11.44
C ARG A 103 0.17 -9.17 10.23
N VAL A 104 0.37 -7.90 9.89
CA VAL A 104 -0.17 -7.30 8.67
C VAL A 104 0.95 -7.28 7.62
N PHE A 105 0.72 -7.98 6.52
CA PHE A 105 1.62 -8.05 5.38
C PHE A 105 1.20 -7.03 4.32
N VAL A 106 2.14 -6.50 3.55
CA VAL A 106 1.84 -5.71 2.35
C VAL A 106 2.08 -6.56 1.12
N CYS A 107 1.12 -6.56 0.20
CA CYS A 107 1.18 -7.28 -1.07
C CYS A 107 1.03 -6.29 -2.22
N GLY A 108 1.87 -6.40 -3.25
CA GLY A 108 1.75 -5.51 -4.38
C GLY A 108 2.15 -6.15 -5.70
N SER A 109 1.50 -5.72 -6.77
CA SER A 109 1.72 -6.18 -8.14
C SER A 109 2.28 -5.05 -9.00
N SER A 110 3.24 -5.33 -9.87
CA SER A 110 3.79 -4.34 -10.82
C SER A 110 4.22 -3.04 -10.11
N ALA A 111 3.66 -1.87 -10.45
CA ALA A 111 3.90 -0.61 -9.76
C ALA A 111 3.44 -0.64 -8.29
N GLY A 112 2.35 -1.35 -7.95
CA GLY A 112 1.96 -1.61 -6.57
C GLY A 112 2.96 -2.50 -5.83
N GLY A 113 3.66 -3.39 -6.55
CA GLY A 113 4.78 -4.15 -6.05
C GLY A 113 5.97 -3.27 -5.67
N HIS A 114 6.26 -2.24 -6.47
CA HIS A 114 7.22 -1.21 -6.14
C HIS A 114 6.82 -0.46 -4.85
N LEU A 115 5.55 -0.05 -4.76
CA LEU A 115 5.03 0.63 -3.57
C LEU A 115 5.14 -0.24 -2.31
N ALA A 116 4.80 -1.53 -2.42
CA ALA A 116 4.92 -2.48 -1.32
C ALA A 116 6.39 -2.71 -0.91
N ALA A 117 7.31 -2.82 -1.89
CA ALA A 117 8.75 -2.93 -1.64
C ALA A 117 9.28 -1.68 -0.95
N SER A 118 8.92 -0.49 -1.46
CA SER A 118 9.32 0.81 -0.88
C SER A 118 8.87 0.95 0.57
N LEU A 119 7.63 0.54 0.91
CA LEU A 119 7.20 0.50 2.30
C LEU A 119 8.06 -0.48 3.12
N GLY A 120 8.36 -1.66 2.57
CA GLY A 120 9.15 -2.69 3.24
C GLY A 120 10.55 -2.24 3.64
N VAL A 121 11.20 -1.41 2.82
CA VAL A 121 12.59 -0.96 3.04
C VAL A 121 12.71 0.46 3.62
N HIS A 122 11.67 1.29 3.50
CA HIS A 122 11.70 2.70 3.92
C HIS A 122 10.72 3.04 5.06
N TRP A 123 10.08 2.05 5.67
CA TRP A 123 9.10 2.27 6.75
C TRP A 123 9.65 3.11 7.91
N ASP A 124 10.97 3.05 8.16
CA ASP A 124 11.67 3.75 9.25
C ASP A 124 12.13 5.17 8.89
N LYS A 125 11.98 5.60 7.64
CA LYS A 125 12.38 6.94 7.21
C LYS A 125 11.38 8.00 7.68
N GLU A 126 11.88 9.11 8.24
CA GLU A 126 11.04 10.22 8.73
C GLU A 126 10.12 10.78 7.64
N LEU A 127 10.62 10.86 6.41
CA LEU A 127 9.83 11.25 5.23
C LEU A 127 8.54 10.42 5.09
N VAL A 128 8.59 9.15 5.50
CA VAL A 128 7.50 8.20 5.36
C VAL A 128 6.56 8.25 6.58
N TRP A 129 7.01 7.80 7.75
CA TRP A 129 6.12 7.68 8.92
C TRP A 129 5.71 9.04 9.49
N LYS A 130 6.68 9.97 9.65
CA LYS A 130 6.40 11.31 10.17
C LYS A 130 5.63 12.15 9.15
N GLY A 131 5.99 12.01 7.85
CA GLY A 131 5.26 12.65 6.76
C GLY A 131 3.82 12.14 6.62
N ALA A 132 3.51 10.91 7.02
CA ALA A 132 2.17 10.37 7.10
C ALA A 132 1.42 10.75 8.40
N GLY A 133 2.11 11.40 9.36
CA GLY A 133 1.52 11.80 10.63
C GLY A 133 1.22 10.63 11.59
N ILE A 134 1.98 9.54 11.50
CA ILE A 134 1.80 8.34 12.31
C ILE A 134 2.98 8.14 13.28
N PRO A 135 2.80 7.41 14.39
CA PRO A 135 3.90 7.07 15.28
C PRO A 135 4.92 6.16 14.61
N PHE A 136 6.18 6.25 15.03
CA PHE A 136 7.27 5.40 14.54
C PHE A 136 6.93 3.91 14.67
N GLY A 137 7.12 3.18 13.58
CA GLY A 137 6.93 1.73 13.53
C GLY A 137 5.49 1.25 13.28
N GLU A 138 4.47 2.14 13.34
CA GLU A 138 3.09 1.74 13.08
C GLU A 138 2.81 1.39 11.60
N ASN A 139 3.66 1.84 10.68
CA ASN A 139 3.62 1.49 9.26
C ASN A 139 4.49 0.28 8.89
N ARG A 140 5.22 -0.33 9.85
CA ARG A 140 6.12 -1.44 9.55
C ARG A 140 5.32 -2.69 9.16
N PRO A 141 5.47 -3.23 7.93
CA PRO A 141 4.81 -4.47 7.55
C PRO A 141 5.47 -5.67 8.24
N ALA A 142 4.71 -6.73 8.49
CA ALA A 142 5.24 -8.01 8.96
C ALA A 142 6.11 -8.71 7.89
N GLY A 143 5.87 -8.38 6.64
CA GLY A 143 6.61 -8.84 5.47
C GLY A 143 6.00 -8.30 4.19
N THR A 144 6.68 -8.50 3.07
CA THR A 144 6.24 -8.05 1.75
C THR A 144 5.99 -9.26 0.83
N ILE A 145 4.92 -9.19 0.05
CA ILE A 145 4.57 -10.14 -1.01
C ILE A 145 4.64 -9.38 -2.33
N LEU A 146 5.61 -9.70 -3.17
CA LEU A 146 5.88 -8.96 -4.40
C LEU A 146 5.57 -9.82 -5.61
N MET A 147 4.60 -9.36 -6.41
CA MET A 147 4.21 -10.02 -7.65
C MET A 147 4.70 -9.19 -8.84
N TYR A 148 5.61 -9.73 -9.65
CA TYR A 148 6.21 -9.08 -10.82
C TYR A 148 6.45 -7.58 -10.61
N PRO A 149 7.15 -7.16 -9.53
CA PRO A 149 7.25 -5.76 -9.15
C PRO A 149 8.08 -4.97 -10.17
N VAL A 150 7.75 -3.69 -10.33
CA VAL A 150 8.69 -2.71 -10.87
C VAL A 150 9.72 -2.48 -9.77
N ILE A 151 10.94 -2.97 -9.94
CA ILE A 151 11.93 -3.00 -8.83
C ILE A 151 13.23 -2.25 -9.15
N SER A 152 13.40 -1.79 -10.37
CA SER A 152 14.65 -1.13 -10.77
C SER A 152 14.36 0.20 -11.45
N SER A 153 15.08 1.23 -11.04
CA SER A 153 15.14 2.55 -11.69
C SER A 153 16.25 2.66 -12.73
N GLY A 154 17.03 1.58 -12.98
CA GLY A 154 18.16 1.53 -13.91
C GLY A 154 17.75 1.39 -15.39
N GLU A 155 18.69 0.95 -16.23
CA GLU A 155 18.51 0.85 -17.69
C GLU A 155 17.29 0.04 -18.15
N LYS A 156 16.87 -0.95 -17.36
CA LYS A 156 15.71 -1.82 -17.66
C LYS A 156 14.46 -1.41 -16.90
N GLN A 157 14.40 -0.18 -16.42
CA GLN A 157 13.25 0.35 -15.68
C GLN A 157 11.98 0.35 -16.52
N HIS A 158 10.84 0.30 -15.86
CA HIS A 158 9.56 0.63 -16.49
C HIS A 158 9.37 2.16 -16.49
N VAL A 159 9.83 2.82 -17.55
CA VAL A 159 9.89 4.28 -17.68
C VAL A 159 8.58 4.97 -17.28
N GLY A 160 7.43 4.46 -17.77
CA GLY A 160 6.12 5.04 -17.48
C GLY A 160 5.78 5.06 -15.98
N SER A 161 6.17 4.01 -15.24
CA SER A 161 5.92 3.97 -13.79
C SER A 161 6.70 5.06 -13.05
N PHE A 162 7.99 5.23 -13.37
CA PHE A 162 8.82 6.24 -12.71
C PHE A 162 8.41 7.66 -13.12
N HIS A 163 8.05 7.88 -14.39
CA HIS A 163 7.52 9.16 -14.85
C HIS A 163 6.23 9.53 -14.11
N ASN A 164 5.28 8.61 -13.98
CA ASN A 164 4.02 8.86 -13.26
C ASN A 164 4.24 9.10 -11.76
N LEU A 165 5.20 8.38 -11.15
CA LEU A 165 5.52 8.51 -9.74
C LEU A 165 6.26 9.81 -9.40
N MET A 166 7.24 10.19 -10.20
CA MET A 166 8.13 11.32 -9.92
C MET A 166 7.75 12.59 -10.66
N GLY A 167 7.20 12.47 -11.89
CA GLY A 167 6.96 13.61 -12.77
C GLY A 167 8.24 14.39 -13.06
N GLU A 168 8.14 15.72 -13.02
CA GLU A 168 9.28 16.64 -13.21
C GLU A 168 10.17 16.78 -11.97
N THR A 169 9.82 16.16 -10.85
CA THR A 169 10.61 16.19 -9.60
C THR A 169 11.71 15.14 -9.57
N GLU A 170 11.92 14.44 -10.68
CA GLU A 170 12.93 13.41 -10.80
C GLU A 170 14.35 13.97 -10.61
N THR A 171 15.10 13.38 -9.67
CA THR A 171 16.51 13.64 -9.44
C THR A 171 17.30 12.33 -9.33
N PRO A 172 18.64 12.34 -9.53
CA PRO A 172 19.44 11.13 -9.30
C PRO A 172 19.29 10.55 -7.90
N GLU A 173 19.22 11.40 -6.88
CA GLU A 173 19.06 11.00 -5.47
C GLU A 173 17.68 10.34 -5.24
N LEU A 174 16.64 10.86 -5.87
CA LEU A 174 15.31 10.26 -5.78
C LEU A 174 15.25 8.90 -6.50
N ARG A 175 15.94 8.76 -7.63
CA ARG A 175 16.09 7.48 -8.31
C ARG A 175 16.85 6.44 -7.49
N GLU A 176 17.89 6.85 -6.77
CA GLU A 176 18.65 5.97 -5.88
C GLU A 176 17.81 5.56 -4.66
N PHE A 177 16.91 6.44 -4.20
CA PHE A 177 16.01 6.14 -3.10
C PHE A 177 14.91 5.14 -3.49
N LEU A 178 14.44 5.18 -4.74
CA LEU A 178 13.32 4.39 -5.27
C LEU A 178 13.80 3.14 -6.02
#